data_6573f2939b1b4993091b83b59427d741
#
_entry.id   6573f2939b1b4993091b83b59427d741
#
_cell.length_a   1.000
_cell.length_b   1.000
_cell.length_c   1.000
_cell.angle_alpha   90.00
_cell.angle_beta   90.00
_cell.angle_gamma   90.00
#
_symmetry.space_group_name_H-M   'P 1'
#
loop_
_entity.id
_entity.type
_entity.pdbx_description
1 polymer ?
#
loop_
_entity_poly.entity_id
_entity_poly.type
_entity_poly.pdbx_seq_one_letter_code
_entity_poly.pdbx_strand_id
1 'polypeptide(L)' 'MSNVLERVTKIIVDRLDVEESKVTPEATFKDDLGADSLDVVELVMELEDEFDLQFSDEDSEKIVTVGDAVSYIESQLND' A
#
# COMPACT_ATOMS: atom_id res chain seq x y z
N MET A 1 -5.46 5.47 -16.51
CA MET A 1 -6.11 4.55 -15.58
C MET A 1 -5.06 3.76 -14.88
N SER A 2 -5.14 3.74 -13.58
CA SER A 2 -4.06 3.17 -12.80
C SER A 2 -4.38 1.76 -12.36
N ASN A 3 -3.71 0.78 -12.96
CA ASN A 3 -3.77 -0.59 -12.49
C ASN A 3 -3.09 -0.74 -11.12
N VAL A 4 -2.24 0.21 -10.79
CA VAL A 4 -1.54 0.19 -9.52
C VAL A 4 -2.52 0.28 -8.36
N LEU A 5 -3.47 1.22 -8.43
CA LEU A 5 -4.45 1.37 -7.36
C LEU A 5 -5.27 0.08 -7.19
N GLU A 6 -5.69 -0.53 -8.27
CA GLU A 6 -6.46 -1.77 -8.22
C GLU A 6 -5.67 -2.90 -7.59
N ARG A 7 -4.40 -3.03 -7.99
CA ARG A 7 -3.54 -4.10 -7.47
C ARG A 7 -3.23 -3.88 -6.00
N VAL A 8 -2.96 -2.65 -5.62
CA VAL A 8 -2.70 -2.31 -4.22
C VAL A 8 -3.95 -2.58 -3.38
N THR A 9 -5.11 -2.18 -3.88
CA THR A 9 -6.37 -2.42 -3.18
C THR A 9 -6.60 -3.90 -2.93
N LYS A 10 -6.36 -4.72 -3.93
CA LYS A 10 -6.55 -6.16 -3.84
C LYS A 10 -5.65 -6.77 -2.76
N ILE A 11 -4.41 -6.35 -2.74
CA ILE A 11 -3.44 -6.84 -1.75
C ILE A 11 -3.88 -6.44 -0.34
N ILE A 12 -4.32 -5.20 -0.18
CA ILE A 12 -4.77 -4.69 1.11
C ILE A 12 -5.99 -5.46 1.60
N VAL A 13 -6.96 -5.68 0.72
CA VAL A 13 -8.18 -6.42 1.07
C VAL A 13 -7.83 -7.83 1.55
N ASP A 14 -6.94 -8.50 0.82
CA ASP A 14 -6.52 -9.86 1.18
C ASP A 14 -5.75 -9.90 2.49
N ARG A 15 -4.85 -8.95 2.66
CA ARG A 15 -3.93 -8.95 3.81
C ARG A 15 -4.60 -8.54 5.11
N LEU A 16 -5.39 -7.49 5.04
CA LEU A 16 -6.01 -6.89 6.21
C LEU A 16 -7.43 -7.33 6.45
N ASP A 17 -8.00 -8.09 5.51
CA ASP A 17 -9.37 -8.59 5.60
C ASP A 17 -10.35 -7.43 5.80
N VAL A 18 -10.21 -6.40 4.99
CA VAL A 18 -11.10 -5.24 5.01
C VAL A 18 -11.90 -5.17 3.73
N GLU A 19 -12.99 -4.42 3.77
CA GLU A 19 -13.84 -4.24 2.60
C GLU A 19 -13.16 -3.32 1.59
N GLU A 20 -13.33 -3.63 0.32
CA GLU A 20 -12.75 -2.83 -0.76
C GLU A 20 -13.21 -1.38 -0.69
N SER A 21 -14.46 -1.15 -0.29
CA SER A 21 -15.00 0.20 -0.20
C SER A 21 -14.29 1.07 0.83
N LYS A 22 -13.59 0.46 1.77
CA LYS A 22 -12.84 1.20 2.78
C LYS A 22 -11.44 1.55 2.32
N VAL A 23 -10.98 0.95 1.22
CA VAL A 23 -9.64 1.19 0.70
C VAL A 23 -9.71 2.36 -0.29
N THR A 24 -9.56 3.55 0.25
CA THR A 24 -9.56 4.78 -0.55
C THR A 24 -8.17 5.42 -0.48
N PRO A 25 -7.83 6.33 -1.41
CA PRO A 25 -6.53 6.98 -1.36
C PRO A 25 -6.26 7.72 -0.05
N GLU A 26 -7.29 8.22 0.59
CA GLU A 26 -7.15 8.95 1.85
C GLU A 26 -7.10 8.04 3.07
N ALA A 27 -7.42 6.76 2.92
CA ALA A 27 -7.45 5.83 4.05
C ALA A 27 -6.05 5.61 4.61
N THR A 28 -5.91 5.74 5.92
CA THR A 28 -4.64 5.43 6.58
C THR A 28 -4.62 3.96 6.96
N PHE A 29 -3.44 3.38 6.88
CA PHE A 29 -3.32 1.95 7.18
C PHE A 29 -3.61 1.64 8.64
N LYS A 30 -3.14 2.49 9.53
CA LYS A 30 -3.28 2.23 10.96
C LYS A 30 -4.65 2.61 11.50
N ASP A 31 -5.11 3.81 11.17
CA ASP A 31 -6.34 4.34 11.75
C ASP A 31 -7.60 3.87 11.03
N ASP A 32 -7.56 3.90 9.71
CA ASP A 32 -8.76 3.59 8.92
C ASP A 32 -8.88 2.10 8.61
N LEU A 33 -7.75 1.44 8.36
CA LEU A 33 -7.76 0.02 7.99
C LEU A 33 -7.40 -0.90 9.15
N GLY A 34 -7.02 -0.33 10.29
CA GLY A 34 -6.77 -1.11 11.49
C GLY A 34 -5.49 -1.93 11.47
N ALA A 35 -4.54 -1.60 10.59
CA ALA A 35 -3.28 -2.31 10.52
C ALA A 35 -2.33 -1.82 11.60
N ASP A 36 -1.63 -2.73 12.26
CA ASP A 36 -0.58 -2.33 13.18
C ASP A 36 0.76 -2.22 12.42
N SER A 37 1.82 -1.89 13.15
CA SER A 37 3.13 -1.68 12.53
C SER A 37 3.64 -2.90 11.77
N LEU A 38 3.40 -4.08 12.34
CA LEU A 38 3.85 -5.31 11.72
C LEU A 38 3.05 -5.59 10.45
N ASP A 39 1.75 -5.34 10.48
CA ASP A 39 0.90 -5.51 9.31
C ASP A 39 1.36 -4.60 8.17
N VAL A 40 1.72 -3.36 8.49
CA VAL A 40 2.21 -2.41 7.49
C VAL A 40 3.51 -2.90 6.87
N VAL A 41 4.42 -3.41 7.69
CA VAL A 41 5.70 -3.95 7.20
C VAL A 41 5.45 -5.11 6.25
N GLU A 42 4.59 -6.03 6.62
CA GLU A 42 4.28 -7.18 5.78
C GLU A 42 3.60 -6.75 4.49
N LEU A 43 2.72 -5.77 4.58
CA LEU A 43 2.04 -5.24 3.41
C LEU A 43 3.04 -4.61 2.43
N VAL A 44 4.00 -3.85 2.94
CA VAL A 44 5.03 -3.24 2.12
C VAL A 44 5.85 -4.32 1.42
N MET A 45 6.21 -5.37 2.13
CA MET A 45 6.96 -6.48 1.54
C MET A 45 6.17 -7.15 0.41
N GLU A 46 4.88 -7.30 0.59
CA GLU A 46 4.03 -7.87 -0.43
C GLU A 46 3.96 -6.97 -1.67
N LEU A 47 3.89 -5.66 -1.45
CA LEU A 47 3.90 -4.71 -2.55
C LEU A 47 5.23 -4.74 -3.31
N GLU A 48 6.34 -4.93 -2.60
CA GLU A 48 7.64 -5.06 -3.23
C GLU A 48 7.68 -6.27 -4.18
N ASP A 49 7.13 -7.38 -3.73
CA ASP A 49 7.07 -8.59 -4.54
C ASP A 49 6.14 -8.40 -5.74
N GLU A 50 4.99 -7.81 -5.51
CA GLU A 50 3.97 -7.66 -6.54
C GLU A 50 4.47 -6.79 -7.70
N PHE A 51 5.18 -5.72 -7.38
CA PHE A 51 5.61 -4.75 -8.37
C PHE A 51 7.11 -4.83 -8.69
N ASP A 52 7.81 -5.77 -8.08
CA ASP A 52 9.25 -5.95 -8.28
C ASP A 52 10.01 -4.66 -7.98
N LEU A 53 9.69 -4.07 -6.83
CA LEU A 53 10.31 -2.83 -6.36
C LEU A 53 10.92 -3.03 -4.99
N GLN A 54 11.71 -2.07 -4.56
CA GLN A 54 12.25 -2.05 -3.21
C GLN A 54 11.93 -0.73 -2.54
N PHE A 55 11.43 -0.82 -1.32
CA PHE A 55 11.16 0.35 -0.49
C PHE A 55 12.28 0.44 0.54
N SER A 56 12.88 1.60 0.67
CA SER A 56 13.83 1.81 1.77
C SER A 56 13.04 1.97 3.07
N ASP A 57 13.73 1.87 4.19
CA ASP A 57 13.08 2.09 5.49
C ASP A 57 12.49 3.48 5.55
N GLU A 58 13.17 4.47 5.00
CA GLU A 58 12.70 5.84 4.95
C GLU A 58 11.42 5.95 4.15
N ASP A 59 11.38 5.30 2.99
CA ASP A 59 10.20 5.31 2.14
C ASP A 59 9.01 4.63 2.82
N SER A 60 9.26 3.52 3.50
CA SER A 60 8.23 2.80 4.23
C SER A 60 7.61 3.67 5.32
N GLU A 61 8.43 4.46 5.99
CA GLU A 61 7.94 5.33 7.05
C GLU A 61 7.05 6.46 6.53
N LYS A 62 7.26 6.86 5.29
CA LYS A 62 6.48 7.92 4.67
C LYS A 62 5.12 7.45 4.16
N ILE A 63 4.95 6.16 4.06
CA ILE A 63 3.69 5.60 3.56
C ILE A 63 2.71 5.50 4.71
N VAL A 64 1.82 6.48 4.77
CA VAL A 64 0.80 6.57 5.80
C VAL A 64 -0.57 6.21 5.25
N THR A 65 -0.86 6.63 4.02
CA THR A 65 -2.15 6.36 3.37
C THR A 65 -1.98 5.43 2.19
N VAL A 66 -3.10 4.89 1.73
CA VAL A 66 -3.12 4.08 0.51
C VAL A 66 -2.59 4.90 -0.67
N GLY A 67 -2.99 6.17 -0.75
CA GLY A 67 -2.53 7.06 -1.81
C GLY A 67 -1.02 7.25 -1.80
N ASP A 68 -0.42 7.32 -0.62
CA ASP A 68 1.03 7.43 -0.50
C ASP A 68 1.72 6.23 -1.14
N ALA A 69 1.21 5.03 -0.86
CA ALA A 69 1.76 3.80 -1.41
C ALA A 69 1.61 3.77 -2.94
N VAL A 70 0.43 4.12 -3.42
CA VAL A 70 0.16 4.13 -4.86
C VAL A 70 1.06 5.13 -5.57
N SER A 71 1.19 6.34 -5.02
CA SER A 71 2.03 7.38 -5.60
C SER A 71 3.49 6.94 -5.68
N TYR A 72 3.99 6.34 -4.63
CA TYR A 72 5.37 5.88 -4.63
C TYR A 72 5.59 4.83 -5.71
N ILE A 73 4.69 3.85 -5.78
CA ILE A 73 4.80 2.77 -6.76
C ILE A 73 4.74 3.32 -8.18
N GLU A 74 3.79 4.20 -8.44
CA GLU A 74 3.65 4.80 -9.77
C GLU A 74 4.90 5.58 -10.16
N SER A 75 5.48 6.29 -9.21
CA SER A 75 6.71 7.03 -9.44
C SER A 75 7.85 6.11 -9.86
N GLN A 76 7.94 4.94 -9.23
CA GLN A 76 9.00 3.99 -9.57
C GLN A 76 8.77 3.31 -10.91
N LEU A 77 7.52 3.02 -11.24
CA LEU A 77 7.21 2.33 -12.48
C LEU A 77 7.32 3.22 -13.71
N ASN A 78 7.17 4.51 -13.52
CA ASN A 78 7.22 5.47 -14.64
C ASN A 78 8.62 6.01 -14.93
N ASP A 79 9.59 5.59 -14.18
CA ASP A 79 10.99 6.00 -14.42
C ASP A 79 11.65 5.20 -15.53
#